data_3e1c9580764c4730f7bc658068764aa5
#
_entry.id   3e1c9580764c4730f7bc658068764aa5
#
_cell.length_a   1.000
_cell.length_b   1.000
_cell.length_c   1.000
_cell.angle_alpha   90.00
_cell.angle_beta   90.00
_cell.angle_gamma   90.00
#
_symmetry.space_group_name_H-M   'P 1'
#
loop_
_entity.id
_entity.type
_entity.pdbx_description
1 polymer ?
#
loop_
_entity_poly.entity_id
_entity_poly.type
_entity_poly.pdbx_seq_one_letter_code
_entity_poly.pdbx_strand_id
1 'polypeptide(L)'
;MTFSSDPASTASCLPQTEADLSAPLPTRRTRFQYWAQGALALAIAALAIFTLGRFRLSLIWGGVLAIVCWPIMQWLAGKWSPKHAALILPGTIVAGIAMIFVIPSAFLIGAAASEAQDGAKWLREAGETGIPEPAWLSRLPWGKAQIENWWQANLSNPNGMEALVHKLRPEEALTTVEHVGHGVANTVVILCFALLILFFLLRSGNEVIDRLNLLTERLFGPRGRMAQHQVVGAVRGAMAGLVLVGLGEGALLGVAYLIAGAPQPLLLTLFTALASMIPMVGGFAVVLCALLIMIKGSLGAGIAVATFGLIIMFLADHFIRPVLIGGSIRLPFVWVLLGILGGLESWGLCGLFVGPVLMALAHQIWRLGSGRAAGVMELTQIRKP
;
A
#
# COMPACT_ATOMS: atom_id res chain seq x y z
N MET A 1 -32.27 -92.77 10.54
CA MET A 1 -33.06 -93.02 9.30
C MET A 1 -33.37 -91.64 8.76
N THR A 2 -32.93 -91.12 7.66
CA THR A 2 -32.58 -91.66 6.34
C THR A 2 -31.55 -90.74 5.70
N PHE A 3 -30.58 -91.35 5.04
CA PHE A 3 -29.62 -90.72 4.12
C PHE A 3 -30.32 -90.01 2.99
N SER A 4 -29.82 -88.82 2.60
CA SER A 4 -29.96 -88.32 1.22
C SER A 4 -28.65 -87.63 0.82
N SER A 5 -28.01 -88.28 -0.09
CA SER A 5 -26.81 -87.96 -0.82
C SER A 5 -27.10 -86.84 -1.79
N ASP A 6 -26.26 -85.83 -1.83
CA ASP A 6 -26.26 -84.81 -2.84
C ASP A 6 -24.98 -84.92 -3.72
N PRO A 7 -25.12 -85.05 -5.03
CA PRO A 7 -23.98 -85.17 -5.90
C PRO A 7 -23.63 -83.82 -6.56
N ALA A 8 -22.38 -83.55 -6.55
CA ALA A 8 -21.59 -82.91 -7.58
C ALA A 8 -22.09 -81.55 -8.14
N SER A 9 -21.49 -80.44 -7.71
CA SER A 9 -21.33 -79.29 -8.52
C SER A 9 -19.88 -79.10 -8.88
N THR A 10 -19.47 -79.63 -10.00
CA THR A 10 -18.27 -79.25 -10.73
C THR A 10 -18.52 -77.90 -11.38
N ALA A 11 -18.22 -76.81 -10.64
CA ALA A 11 -18.15 -75.52 -11.22
C ALA A 11 -16.78 -75.35 -11.87
N SER A 12 -16.83 -75.21 -13.18
CA SER A 12 -15.75 -74.96 -14.09
C SER A 12 -14.87 -73.76 -13.67
N CYS A 13 -13.63 -74.05 -13.34
CA CYS A 13 -12.55 -73.03 -13.42
C CYS A 13 -12.35 -72.61 -14.87
N LEU A 14 -12.97 -71.48 -15.25
CA LEU A 14 -12.54 -70.76 -16.44
C LEU A 14 -11.34 -69.89 -16.04
N PRO A 15 -10.25 -69.93 -16.81
CA PRO A 15 -9.10 -69.06 -16.54
C PRO A 15 -9.48 -67.61 -16.90
N GLN A 16 -9.57 -66.75 -15.90
CA GLN A 16 -9.55 -65.29 -16.09
C GLN A 16 -8.12 -64.88 -16.46
N THR A 17 -7.73 -65.19 -17.67
CA THR A 17 -6.40 -64.90 -18.12
C THR A 17 -6.50 -64.38 -19.57
N GLU A 18 -6.92 -63.17 -19.76
CA GLU A 18 -6.56 -62.37 -20.96
C GLU A 18 -6.94 -60.87 -20.85
N ALA A 19 -7.74 -60.45 -19.86
CA ALA A 19 -8.11 -59.04 -19.72
C ALA A 19 -7.13 -58.20 -18.88
N ASP A 20 -6.17 -58.82 -18.20
CA ASP A 20 -5.23 -58.12 -17.27
C ASP A 20 -3.85 -57.88 -17.90
N LEU A 21 -3.66 -58.22 -19.17
CA LEU A 21 -2.38 -58.06 -19.89
C LEU A 21 -2.28 -56.77 -20.68
N SER A 22 -3.32 -55.94 -20.70
CA SER A 22 -3.32 -54.65 -21.43
C SER A 22 -3.16 -53.40 -20.53
N ALA A 23 -2.90 -53.55 -19.24
CA ALA A 23 -2.50 -52.42 -18.42
C ALA A 23 -1.09 -52.00 -18.88
N PRO A 24 -0.91 -50.76 -19.41
CA PRO A 24 0.40 -50.31 -19.85
C PRO A 24 1.31 -50.32 -18.61
N LEU A 25 2.38 -51.12 -18.66
CA LEU A 25 3.42 -51.14 -17.64
C LEU A 25 3.84 -49.73 -17.34
N PRO A 26 3.99 -49.32 -16.06
CA PRO A 26 4.44 -48.00 -15.73
C PRO A 26 5.81 -47.80 -16.37
N THR A 27 5.85 -47.02 -17.46
CA THR A 27 7.09 -46.70 -18.17
C THR A 27 8.04 -46.07 -17.15
N ARG A 28 9.14 -46.76 -16.89
CA ARG A 28 10.20 -46.31 -15.98
C ARG A 28 10.70 -44.98 -16.56
N ARG A 29 10.17 -43.86 -15.98
CA ARG A 29 10.58 -42.53 -16.43
C ARG A 29 12.09 -42.44 -16.34
N THR A 30 12.76 -42.19 -17.44
CA THR A 30 14.21 -42.05 -17.49
C THR A 30 14.62 -40.80 -16.73
N ARG A 31 15.81 -40.81 -16.11
CA ARG A 31 16.35 -39.61 -15.40
C ARG A 31 16.27 -38.36 -16.27
N PHE A 32 16.45 -38.51 -17.56
CA PHE A 32 16.32 -37.44 -18.57
C PHE A 32 14.90 -36.82 -18.58
N GLN A 33 13.85 -37.64 -18.53
CA GLN A 33 12.46 -37.13 -18.50
C GLN A 33 12.16 -36.33 -17.23
N TYR A 34 12.70 -36.71 -16.07
CA TYR A 34 12.57 -35.94 -14.83
C TYR A 34 13.30 -34.59 -14.94
N TRP A 35 14.51 -34.58 -15.49
CA TRP A 35 15.25 -33.33 -15.71
C TRP A 35 14.58 -32.43 -16.75
N ALA A 36 14.10 -32.99 -17.85
CA ALA A 36 13.39 -32.24 -18.88
C ALA A 36 12.07 -31.64 -18.35
N GLN A 37 11.29 -32.39 -17.57
CA GLN A 37 10.08 -31.88 -16.93
C GLN A 37 10.39 -30.80 -15.89
N GLY A 38 11.45 -30.96 -15.09
CA GLY A 38 11.91 -29.95 -14.15
C GLY A 38 12.34 -28.65 -14.83
N ALA A 39 13.13 -28.78 -15.91
CA ALA A 39 13.57 -27.63 -16.69
C ALA A 39 12.39 -26.91 -17.37
N LEU A 40 11.44 -27.66 -17.95
CA LEU A 40 10.23 -27.10 -18.55
C LEU A 40 9.36 -26.37 -17.50
N ALA A 41 9.15 -27.00 -16.35
CA ALA A 41 8.39 -26.39 -15.24
C ALA A 41 9.06 -25.10 -14.75
N LEU A 42 10.39 -25.09 -14.63
CA LEU A 42 11.17 -23.95 -14.22
C LEU A 42 11.12 -22.83 -15.28
N ALA A 43 11.19 -23.18 -16.58
CA ALA A 43 11.05 -22.23 -17.69
C ALA A 43 9.64 -21.60 -17.72
N ILE A 44 8.58 -22.38 -17.55
CA ILE A 44 7.20 -21.89 -17.45
C ILE A 44 7.03 -21.00 -16.23
N ALA A 45 7.56 -21.38 -15.06
CA ALA A 45 7.53 -20.57 -13.85
C ALA A 45 8.27 -19.25 -14.04
N ALA A 46 9.45 -19.26 -14.65
CA ALA A 46 10.22 -18.05 -14.94
C ALA A 46 9.46 -17.12 -15.91
N LEU A 47 8.85 -17.68 -16.96
CA LEU A 47 8.04 -16.91 -17.90
C LEU A 47 6.79 -16.32 -17.23
N ALA A 48 6.14 -17.09 -16.36
CA ALA A 48 5.00 -16.60 -15.57
C ALA A 48 5.39 -15.44 -14.64
N ILE A 49 6.51 -15.58 -13.91
CA ILE A 49 7.05 -14.52 -13.04
C ILE A 49 7.41 -13.28 -13.85
N PHE A 50 8.02 -13.44 -15.03
CA PHE A 50 8.34 -12.33 -15.93
C PHE A 50 7.07 -11.61 -16.41
N THR A 51 6.06 -12.34 -16.83
CA THR A 51 4.77 -11.79 -17.27
C THR A 51 4.04 -11.06 -16.14
N LEU A 52 4.03 -11.66 -14.93
CA LEU A 52 3.46 -11.06 -13.73
C LEU A 52 4.24 -9.83 -13.24
N GLY A 53 5.48 -9.67 -13.69
CA GLY A 53 6.34 -8.55 -13.27
C GLY A 53 5.73 -7.16 -13.52
N ARG A 54 4.92 -7.00 -14.57
CA ARG A 54 4.17 -5.76 -14.84
C ARG A 54 3.04 -5.50 -13.83
N PHE A 55 2.46 -6.55 -13.27
CA PHE A 55 1.36 -6.48 -12.30
C PHE A 55 1.81 -6.60 -10.85
N ARG A 56 3.12 -6.59 -10.60
CA ARG A 56 3.69 -6.77 -9.24
C ARG A 56 3.10 -5.81 -8.21
N LEU A 57 2.93 -4.53 -8.57
CA LEU A 57 2.34 -3.54 -7.68
C LEU A 57 0.86 -3.86 -7.37
N SER A 58 0.08 -4.20 -8.38
CA SER A 58 -1.33 -4.58 -8.20
C SER A 58 -1.49 -5.86 -7.39
N LEU A 59 -0.58 -6.85 -7.57
CA LEU A 59 -0.55 -8.08 -6.77
C LEU A 59 -0.25 -7.79 -5.29
N ILE A 60 0.74 -6.95 -5.02
CA ILE A 60 1.10 -6.57 -3.65
C ILE A 60 -0.06 -5.82 -3.00
N TRP A 61 -0.61 -4.80 -3.66
CA TRP A 61 -1.75 -4.03 -3.13
C TRP A 61 -3.00 -4.90 -2.94
N GLY A 62 -3.34 -5.74 -3.91
CA GLY A 62 -4.45 -6.68 -3.79
C GLY A 62 -4.27 -7.67 -2.64
N GLY A 63 -3.07 -8.20 -2.44
CA GLY A 63 -2.72 -9.06 -1.32
C GLY A 63 -2.78 -8.36 0.03
N VAL A 64 -2.22 -7.15 0.13
CA VAL A 64 -2.27 -6.31 1.34
C VAL A 64 -3.72 -6.02 1.73
N LEU A 65 -4.52 -5.53 0.78
CA LEU A 65 -5.94 -5.25 1.01
C LEU A 65 -6.72 -6.52 1.39
N ALA A 66 -6.42 -7.67 0.77
CA ALA A 66 -7.06 -8.94 1.12
C ALA A 66 -6.77 -9.34 2.57
N ILE A 67 -5.52 -9.23 3.03
CA ILE A 67 -5.13 -9.52 4.42
C ILE A 67 -5.87 -8.61 5.40
N VAL A 68 -6.01 -7.34 5.08
CA VAL A 68 -6.68 -6.34 5.94
C VAL A 68 -8.20 -6.55 5.94
N CYS A 69 -8.80 -6.82 4.78
CA CYS A 69 -10.25 -6.97 4.65
C CYS A 69 -10.75 -8.36 5.06
N TRP A 70 -9.87 -9.35 5.18
CA TRP A 70 -10.24 -10.73 5.54
C TRP A 70 -11.07 -10.85 6.82
N PRO A 71 -10.71 -10.22 7.97
CA PRO A 71 -11.53 -10.28 9.17
C PRO A 71 -12.91 -9.64 8.99
N ILE A 72 -13.01 -8.57 8.18
CA ILE A 72 -14.28 -7.93 7.84
C ILE A 72 -15.14 -8.91 7.04
N MET A 73 -14.53 -9.55 6.04
CA MET A 73 -15.17 -10.58 5.23
C MET A 73 -15.74 -11.73 6.08
N GLN A 74 -14.93 -12.26 7.01
CA GLN A 74 -15.35 -13.33 7.91
C GLN A 74 -16.50 -12.90 8.84
N TRP A 75 -16.43 -11.71 9.41
CA TRP A 75 -17.44 -11.17 10.29
C TRP A 75 -18.78 -10.97 9.56
N LEU A 76 -18.76 -10.45 8.32
CA LEU A 76 -19.95 -10.31 7.49
C LEU A 76 -20.49 -11.68 7.05
N ALA A 77 -19.62 -12.60 6.65
CA ALA A 77 -20.02 -13.95 6.22
C ALA A 77 -20.76 -14.73 7.32
N GLY A 78 -20.41 -14.50 8.58
CA GLY A 78 -21.12 -15.09 9.73
C GLY A 78 -22.56 -14.60 9.91
N LYS A 79 -22.92 -13.44 9.30
CA LYS A 79 -24.27 -12.85 9.39
C LYS A 79 -25.16 -13.11 8.18
N TRP A 80 -24.57 -13.58 7.06
CA TRP A 80 -25.26 -13.75 5.78
C TRP A 80 -25.42 -15.22 5.39
N SER A 81 -26.46 -15.53 4.63
CA SER A 81 -26.68 -16.88 4.12
C SER A 81 -25.57 -17.32 3.17
N PRO A 82 -25.05 -18.57 3.27
CA PRO A 82 -23.85 -19.04 2.57
C PRO A 82 -23.93 -18.93 1.04
N LYS A 83 -25.12 -19.01 0.45
CA LYS A 83 -25.30 -18.91 -1.01
C LYS A 83 -25.03 -17.50 -1.58
N HIS A 84 -25.35 -16.46 -0.84
CA HIS A 84 -25.18 -15.07 -1.26
C HIS A 84 -23.83 -14.49 -0.77
N ALA A 85 -23.26 -15.05 0.30
CA ALA A 85 -22.00 -14.61 0.87
C ALA A 85 -20.83 -14.81 -0.10
N ALA A 86 -20.84 -15.84 -0.94
CA ALA A 86 -19.68 -16.18 -1.78
C ALA A 86 -19.39 -15.20 -2.93
N LEU A 87 -20.39 -14.48 -3.45
CA LEU A 87 -20.22 -13.56 -4.59
C LEU A 87 -20.52 -12.11 -4.22
N ILE A 88 -21.64 -11.88 -3.50
CA ILE A 88 -22.10 -10.51 -3.20
C ILE A 88 -21.18 -9.86 -2.17
N LEU A 89 -20.73 -10.61 -1.17
CA LEU A 89 -19.93 -10.06 -0.07
C LEU A 89 -18.55 -9.56 -0.51
N PRO A 90 -17.75 -10.32 -1.30
CA PRO A 90 -16.52 -9.78 -1.88
C PRO A 90 -16.77 -8.54 -2.74
N GLY A 91 -17.86 -8.56 -3.55
CA GLY A 91 -18.24 -7.44 -4.39
C GLY A 91 -18.57 -6.18 -3.61
N THR A 92 -19.35 -6.28 -2.52
CA THR A 92 -19.69 -5.12 -1.67
C THR A 92 -18.48 -4.55 -0.95
N ILE A 93 -17.55 -5.40 -0.47
CA ILE A 93 -16.31 -4.95 0.16
C ILE A 93 -15.44 -4.21 -0.85
N VAL A 94 -15.26 -4.78 -2.05
CA VAL A 94 -14.48 -4.16 -3.12
C VAL A 94 -15.10 -2.84 -3.57
N ALA A 95 -16.44 -2.80 -3.74
CA ALA A 95 -17.14 -1.56 -4.07
C ALA A 95 -17.00 -0.51 -2.98
N GLY A 96 -17.10 -0.89 -1.70
CA GLY A 96 -16.88 0.01 -0.56
C GLY A 96 -15.46 0.60 -0.56
N ILE A 97 -14.43 -0.23 -0.78
CA ILE A 97 -13.05 0.24 -0.89
C ILE A 97 -12.87 1.15 -2.11
N ALA A 98 -13.42 0.75 -3.27
CA ALA A 98 -13.38 1.60 -4.47
C ALA A 98 -13.99 2.98 -4.19
N MET A 99 -15.15 3.04 -3.52
CA MET A 99 -15.78 4.31 -3.14
C MET A 99 -14.91 5.14 -2.20
N ILE A 100 -14.25 4.51 -1.21
CA ILE A 100 -13.34 5.21 -0.28
C ILE A 100 -12.16 5.87 -1.03
N PHE A 101 -11.68 5.28 -2.12
CA PHE A 101 -10.62 5.88 -2.93
C PHE A 101 -11.15 6.82 -4.00
N VAL A 102 -12.20 6.42 -4.73
CA VAL A 102 -12.71 7.19 -5.89
C VAL A 102 -13.40 8.47 -5.46
N ILE A 103 -14.25 8.44 -4.42
CA ILE A 103 -15.01 9.63 -4.01
C ILE A 103 -14.08 10.76 -3.54
N PRO A 104 -13.15 10.55 -2.58
CA PRO A 104 -12.24 11.62 -2.18
C PRO A 104 -11.33 12.08 -3.32
N SER A 105 -10.84 11.16 -4.15
CA SER A 105 -10.00 11.52 -5.29
C SER A 105 -10.75 12.35 -6.33
N ALA A 106 -11.99 12.01 -6.66
CA ALA A 106 -12.82 12.78 -7.58
C ALA A 106 -13.11 14.18 -7.02
N PHE A 107 -13.40 14.26 -5.72
CA PHE A 107 -13.61 15.54 -5.04
C PHE A 107 -12.35 16.43 -5.06
N LEU A 108 -11.19 15.85 -4.74
CA LEU A 108 -9.91 16.57 -4.78
C LEU A 108 -9.53 17.03 -6.20
N ILE A 109 -9.73 16.15 -7.20
CA ILE A 109 -9.46 16.50 -8.61
C ILE A 109 -10.40 17.63 -9.06
N GLY A 110 -11.69 17.54 -8.73
CA GLY A 110 -12.67 18.59 -9.05
C GLY A 110 -12.32 19.93 -8.41
N ALA A 111 -11.95 19.92 -7.13
CA ALA A 111 -11.53 21.11 -6.40
C ALA A 111 -10.20 21.69 -6.95
N ALA A 112 -9.22 20.83 -7.24
CA ALA A 112 -7.98 21.27 -7.86
C ALA A 112 -8.19 21.86 -9.25
N ALA A 113 -9.09 21.30 -10.05
CA ALA A 113 -9.44 21.83 -11.37
C ALA A 113 -10.10 23.21 -11.28
N SER A 114 -11.04 23.41 -10.33
CA SER A 114 -11.66 24.74 -10.11
C SER A 114 -10.65 25.77 -9.65
N GLU A 115 -9.78 25.42 -8.69
CA GLU A 115 -8.75 26.34 -8.18
C GLU A 115 -7.70 26.65 -9.25
N ALA A 116 -7.36 25.69 -10.13
CA ALA A 116 -6.47 25.90 -11.26
C ALA A 116 -7.08 26.87 -12.30
N GLN A 117 -8.40 26.77 -12.56
CA GLN A 117 -9.10 27.71 -13.45
C GLN A 117 -9.14 29.12 -12.86
N ASP A 118 -9.42 29.26 -11.57
CA ASP A 118 -9.45 30.56 -10.91
C ASP A 118 -8.03 31.14 -10.80
N GLY A 119 -7.01 30.31 -10.55
CA GLY A 119 -5.61 30.71 -10.61
C GLY A 119 -5.19 31.17 -12.01
N ALA A 120 -5.67 30.52 -13.07
CA ALA A 120 -5.38 30.92 -14.45
C ALA A 120 -6.08 32.24 -14.82
N LYS A 121 -7.32 32.49 -14.35
CA LYS A 121 -7.99 33.78 -14.50
C LYS A 121 -7.23 34.89 -13.77
N TRP A 122 -6.88 34.61 -12.51
CA TRP A 122 -6.10 35.55 -11.69
C TRP A 122 -4.74 35.88 -12.32
N LEU A 123 -4.05 34.91 -12.90
CA LEU A 123 -2.79 35.14 -13.62
C LEU A 123 -2.97 36.00 -14.87
N ARG A 124 -4.08 35.86 -15.61
CA ARG A 124 -4.41 36.70 -16.76
C ARG A 124 -4.71 38.13 -16.32
N GLU A 125 -5.55 38.30 -15.29
CA GLU A 125 -5.86 39.62 -14.71
C GLU A 125 -4.61 40.28 -14.14
N ALA A 126 -3.76 39.52 -13.44
CA ALA A 126 -2.48 40.01 -12.93
C ALA A 126 -1.50 40.39 -14.06
N GLY A 127 -1.54 39.70 -15.20
CA GLY A 127 -0.76 40.03 -16.40
C GLY A 127 -1.19 41.37 -17.03
N GLU A 128 -2.49 41.70 -16.98
CA GLU A 128 -3.04 42.91 -17.54
C GLU A 128 -2.92 44.11 -16.59
N THR A 129 -3.15 43.94 -15.30
CA THR A 129 -3.22 45.00 -14.30
C THR A 129 -2.00 45.10 -13.39
N GLY A 130 -1.10 44.11 -13.42
CA GLY A 130 -0.06 43.93 -12.41
C GLY A 130 -0.63 43.40 -11.08
N ILE A 131 0.24 42.94 -10.18
CA ILE A 131 -0.16 42.49 -8.84
C ILE A 131 -0.03 43.69 -7.88
N PRO A 132 -1.14 44.17 -7.27
CA PRO A 132 -1.09 45.27 -6.31
C PRO A 132 -0.24 44.86 -5.09
N GLU A 133 0.41 45.83 -4.48
CA GLU A 133 1.23 45.61 -3.28
C GLU A 133 0.38 45.06 -2.13
N PRO A 134 0.75 43.89 -1.57
CA PRO A 134 0.02 43.35 -0.44
C PRO A 134 0.19 44.22 0.81
N ALA A 135 -0.89 44.41 1.56
CA ALA A 135 -0.90 45.21 2.77
C ALA A 135 0.10 44.82 3.87
N TRP A 136 0.58 43.56 3.85
CA TRP A 136 1.60 43.10 4.80
C TRP A 136 3.01 43.62 4.48
N LEU A 137 3.29 44.01 3.22
CA LEU A 137 4.58 44.52 2.78
C LEU A 137 4.90 45.84 3.51
N SER A 138 3.88 46.67 3.73
CA SER A 138 3.99 47.94 4.46
C SER A 138 4.31 47.75 5.95
N ARG A 139 4.10 46.58 6.51
CA ARG A 139 4.31 46.26 7.94
C ARG A 139 5.66 45.58 8.21
N LEU A 140 6.50 45.34 7.20
CA LEU A 140 7.82 44.72 7.38
C LEU A 140 8.76 45.70 8.12
N PRO A 141 9.39 45.24 9.22
CA PRO A 141 10.30 46.05 10.02
C PRO A 141 11.68 46.25 9.37
N TRP A 142 12.08 45.37 8.41
CA TRP A 142 13.41 45.35 7.81
C TRP A 142 13.32 45.10 6.30
N GLY A 143 14.11 45.84 5.49
CA GLY A 143 14.22 45.64 4.05
C GLY A 143 13.02 46.08 3.21
N LYS A 144 12.08 46.85 3.78
CA LYS A 144 10.86 47.35 3.12
C LYS A 144 11.13 47.96 1.75
N ALA A 145 12.01 48.96 1.67
CA ALA A 145 12.29 49.68 0.44
C ALA A 145 12.87 48.80 -0.69
N GLN A 146 13.68 47.78 -0.34
CA GLN A 146 14.28 46.88 -1.33
C GLN A 146 13.24 45.94 -1.91
N ILE A 147 12.32 45.42 -1.07
CA ILE A 147 11.27 44.51 -1.47
C ILE A 147 10.16 45.28 -2.24
N GLU A 148 9.79 46.50 -1.81
CA GLU A 148 8.85 47.37 -2.53
C GLU A 148 9.37 47.67 -3.94
N ASN A 149 10.64 48.11 -4.05
CA ASN A 149 11.23 48.43 -5.35
C ASN A 149 11.30 47.19 -6.26
N TRP A 150 11.63 46.02 -5.70
CA TRP A 150 11.63 44.79 -6.46
C TRP A 150 10.22 44.38 -6.89
N TRP A 151 9.21 44.55 -6.01
CA TRP A 151 7.80 44.24 -6.28
C TRP A 151 7.27 45.14 -7.41
N GLN A 152 7.50 46.44 -7.30
CA GLN A 152 7.08 47.41 -8.31
C GLN A 152 7.75 47.16 -9.66
N ALA A 153 9.03 46.80 -9.68
CA ALA A 153 9.76 46.53 -10.91
C ALA A 153 9.33 45.24 -11.61
N ASN A 154 8.96 44.22 -10.84
CA ASN A 154 8.75 42.85 -11.39
C ASN A 154 7.31 42.37 -11.37
N LEU A 155 6.48 42.81 -10.42
CA LEU A 155 5.14 42.27 -10.20
C LEU A 155 4.02 43.29 -10.42
N SER A 156 4.23 44.58 -10.11
CA SER A 156 3.23 45.65 -10.33
C SER A 156 3.24 46.16 -11.75
N ASN A 157 4.27 45.85 -12.54
CA ASN A 157 4.36 46.28 -13.93
C ASN A 157 3.97 45.12 -14.87
N PRO A 158 3.00 45.33 -15.81
CA PRO A 158 2.62 44.28 -16.78
C PRO A 158 3.80 43.70 -17.56
N ASN A 159 4.76 44.51 -17.97
CA ASN A 159 5.96 44.05 -18.68
C ASN A 159 6.88 43.18 -17.83
N GLY A 160 6.95 43.44 -16.52
CA GLY A 160 7.72 42.59 -15.56
C GLY A 160 7.08 41.24 -15.34
N MET A 161 5.75 41.20 -15.27
CA MET A 161 4.98 39.98 -15.15
C MET A 161 5.09 39.11 -16.41
N GLU A 162 5.00 39.71 -17.60
CA GLU A 162 5.18 39.00 -18.87
C GLU A 162 6.58 38.35 -18.97
N ALA A 163 7.62 39.07 -18.55
CA ALA A 163 8.98 38.56 -18.47
C ALA A 163 9.13 37.40 -17.47
N LEU A 164 8.40 37.41 -16.34
CA LEU A 164 8.35 36.35 -15.36
C LEU A 164 7.60 35.13 -15.88
N VAL A 165 6.45 35.31 -16.51
CA VAL A 165 5.66 34.23 -17.14
C VAL A 165 6.44 33.59 -18.28
N HIS A 166 7.17 34.36 -19.10
CA HIS A 166 8.07 33.80 -20.11
C HIS A 166 9.26 33.03 -19.52
N LYS A 167 9.78 33.42 -18.35
CA LYS A 167 10.81 32.66 -17.63
C LYS A 167 10.29 31.33 -17.07
N LEU A 168 9.01 31.26 -16.73
CA LEU A 168 8.37 30.02 -16.22
C LEU A 168 8.14 28.96 -17.30
N ARG A 169 8.54 29.23 -18.56
CA ARG A 169 8.42 28.31 -19.70
C ARG A 169 7.08 27.57 -19.71
N PRO A 170 6.06 28.10 -20.42
CA PRO A 170 4.76 27.42 -20.51
C PRO A 170 4.85 25.97 -21.00
N GLU A 171 5.88 25.65 -21.79
CA GLU A 171 6.16 24.29 -22.28
C GLU A 171 6.51 23.29 -21.16
N GLU A 172 7.24 23.73 -20.12
CA GLU A 172 7.54 22.88 -18.96
C GLU A 172 6.31 22.67 -18.07
N ALA A 173 5.38 23.60 -18.03
CA ALA A 173 4.10 23.44 -17.34
C ALA A 173 3.21 22.41 -18.05
N LEU A 174 3.14 22.43 -19.38
CA LEU A 174 2.38 21.45 -20.16
C LEU A 174 2.96 20.05 -20.02
N THR A 175 4.28 19.89 -20.11
CA THR A 175 4.93 18.59 -19.91
C THR A 175 4.73 18.07 -18.49
N THR A 176 4.70 18.94 -17.49
CA THR A 176 4.38 18.57 -16.09
C THR A 176 2.93 18.09 -15.97
N VAL A 177 1.97 18.74 -16.61
CA VAL A 177 0.55 18.31 -16.61
C VAL A 177 0.40 16.95 -17.29
N GLU A 178 1.08 16.72 -18.42
CA GLU A 178 1.09 15.43 -19.10
C GLU A 178 1.69 14.33 -18.21
N HIS A 179 2.83 14.58 -17.56
CA HIS A 179 3.45 13.63 -16.63
C HIS A 179 2.55 13.30 -15.45
N VAL A 180 1.90 14.30 -14.86
CA VAL A 180 0.91 14.11 -13.79
C VAL A 180 -0.28 13.30 -14.31
N GLY A 181 -0.81 13.64 -15.49
CA GLY A 181 -1.92 12.90 -16.11
C GLY A 181 -1.59 11.43 -16.37
N HIS A 182 -0.41 11.14 -16.91
CA HIS A 182 0.08 9.78 -17.07
C HIS A 182 0.27 9.05 -15.74
N GLY A 183 0.78 9.72 -14.72
CA GLY A 183 0.92 9.19 -13.37
C GLY A 183 -0.41 8.79 -12.75
N VAL A 184 -1.42 9.66 -12.88
CA VAL A 184 -2.78 9.39 -12.41
C VAL A 184 -3.40 8.20 -13.17
N ALA A 185 -3.32 8.20 -14.50
CA ALA A 185 -3.84 7.09 -15.31
C ALA A 185 -3.21 5.75 -14.92
N ASN A 186 -1.89 5.71 -14.77
CA ASN A 186 -1.18 4.50 -14.32
C ASN A 186 -1.63 4.06 -12.93
N THR A 187 -1.82 4.99 -12.00
CA THR A 187 -2.30 4.70 -10.64
C THR A 187 -3.71 4.11 -10.65
N VAL A 188 -4.60 4.64 -11.49
CA VAL A 188 -5.96 4.11 -11.67
C VAL A 188 -5.91 2.68 -12.20
N VAL A 189 -5.07 2.39 -13.19
CA VAL A 189 -4.89 1.03 -13.74
C VAL A 189 -4.40 0.08 -12.65
N ILE A 190 -3.38 0.47 -11.87
CA ILE A 190 -2.87 -0.33 -10.75
C ILE A 190 -3.98 -0.61 -9.73
N LEU A 191 -4.77 0.41 -9.38
CA LEU A 191 -5.89 0.28 -8.45
C LEU A 191 -6.97 -0.67 -8.97
N CYS A 192 -7.37 -0.53 -10.24
CA CYS A 192 -8.36 -1.43 -10.85
C CYS A 192 -7.91 -2.89 -10.80
N PHE A 193 -6.66 -3.18 -11.16
CA PHE A 193 -6.12 -4.54 -11.08
C PHE A 193 -5.97 -5.00 -9.62
N ALA A 194 -5.59 -4.13 -8.69
CA ALA A 194 -5.51 -4.47 -7.27
C ALA A 194 -6.89 -4.82 -6.69
N LEU A 195 -7.93 -4.08 -7.05
CA LEU A 195 -9.31 -4.36 -6.65
C LEU A 195 -9.84 -5.66 -7.28
N LEU A 196 -9.48 -5.93 -8.53
CA LEU A 196 -9.80 -7.19 -9.19
C LEU A 196 -9.15 -8.37 -8.46
N ILE A 197 -7.87 -8.27 -8.14
CA ILE A 197 -7.13 -9.28 -7.39
C ILE A 197 -7.73 -9.44 -5.99
N LEU A 198 -8.06 -8.36 -5.31
CA LEU A 198 -8.74 -8.36 -4.02
C LEU A 198 -10.06 -9.13 -4.10
N PHE A 199 -10.87 -8.88 -5.13
CA PHE A 199 -12.14 -9.60 -5.33
C PHE A 199 -11.93 -11.11 -5.40
N PHE A 200 -10.99 -11.57 -6.23
CA PHE A 200 -10.69 -13.00 -6.37
C PHE A 200 -10.10 -13.59 -5.09
N LEU A 201 -9.21 -12.88 -4.40
CA LEU A 201 -8.63 -13.32 -3.14
C LEU A 201 -9.68 -13.42 -2.03
N LEU A 202 -10.62 -12.50 -1.94
CA LEU A 202 -11.72 -12.58 -0.96
C LEU A 202 -12.71 -13.69 -1.31
N ARG A 203 -13.00 -13.91 -2.60
CA ARG A 203 -13.92 -14.96 -3.06
C ARG A 203 -13.37 -16.37 -2.83
N SER A 204 -12.11 -16.60 -3.14
CA SER A 204 -11.44 -17.91 -3.02
C SER A 204 -10.50 -18.00 -1.82
N GLY A 205 -10.64 -17.10 -0.84
CA GLY A 205 -9.66 -16.91 0.22
C GLY A 205 -9.41 -18.13 1.08
N ASN A 206 -10.43 -18.93 1.39
CA ASN A 206 -10.25 -20.16 2.15
C ASN A 206 -9.35 -21.16 1.41
N GLU A 207 -9.61 -21.38 0.10
CA GLU A 207 -8.77 -22.27 -0.72
C GLU A 207 -7.33 -21.75 -0.84
N VAL A 208 -7.15 -20.44 -0.97
CA VAL A 208 -5.83 -19.81 -1.05
C VAL A 208 -5.09 -19.99 0.28
N ILE A 209 -5.75 -19.75 1.41
CA ILE A 209 -5.17 -19.93 2.75
C ILE A 209 -4.78 -21.39 2.97
N ASP A 210 -5.64 -22.35 2.63
CA ASP A 210 -5.36 -23.77 2.81
C ASP A 210 -4.18 -24.23 1.95
N ARG A 211 -4.12 -23.80 0.70
CA ARG A 211 -2.97 -24.08 -0.18
C ARG A 211 -1.67 -23.46 0.32
N LEU A 212 -1.74 -22.20 0.80
CA LEU A 212 -0.58 -21.52 1.40
C LEU A 212 -0.12 -22.23 2.68
N ASN A 213 -1.04 -22.66 3.52
CA ASN A 213 -0.73 -23.43 4.73
C ASN A 213 -0.01 -24.73 4.38
N LEU A 214 -0.54 -25.50 3.41
CA LEU A 214 0.07 -26.74 2.94
C LEU A 214 1.47 -26.51 2.36
N LEU A 215 1.65 -25.50 1.54
CA LEU A 215 2.96 -25.15 0.96
C LEU A 215 3.94 -24.75 2.05
N THR A 216 3.51 -23.91 2.98
CA THR A 216 4.34 -23.40 4.06
C THR A 216 4.75 -24.51 5.02
N GLU A 217 3.85 -25.45 5.31
CA GLU A 217 4.17 -26.64 6.11
C GLU A 217 5.12 -27.59 5.41
N ARG A 218 4.94 -27.80 4.12
CA ARG A 218 5.84 -28.68 3.34
C ARG A 218 7.26 -28.12 3.21
N LEU A 219 7.39 -26.79 3.04
CA LEU A 219 8.68 -26.15 2.83
C LEU A 219 9.41 -25.83 4.14
N PHE A 220 8.70 -25.38 5.17
CA PHE A 220 9.29 -24.83 6.40
C PHE A 220 8.82 -25.53 7.68
N GLY A 221 7.90 -26.51 7.58
CA GLY A 221 7.33 -27.20 8.73
C GLY A 221 6.55 -26.26 9.68
N PRO A 222 6.49 -26.56 11.00
CA PRO A 222 5.76 -25.75 11.98
C PRO A 222 6.23 -24.29 12.07
N ARG A 223 7.48 -24.01 11.68
CA ARG A 223 8.06 -22.67 11.63
C ARG A 223 7.44 -21.81 10.55
N GLY A 224 6.97 -22.41 9.47
CA GLY A 224 6.29 -21.72 8.38
C GLY A 224 4.98 -21.06 8.84
N ARG A 225 4.18 -21.72 9.68
CA ARG A 225 2.96 -21.10 10.24
C ARG A 225 3.28 -19.88 11.09
N MET A 226 4.34 -19.92 11.89
CA MET A 226 4.75 -18.78 12.70
C MET A 226 5.16 -17.60 11.82
N ALA A 227 5.92 -17.84 10.73
CA ALA A 227 6.29 -16.84 9.75
C ALA A 227 5.05 -16.22 9.08
N GLN A 228 4.08 -17.03 8.68
CA GLN A 228 2.84 -16.58 8.06
C GLN A 228 2.02 -15.66 9.00
N HIS A 229 1.88 -16.03 10.28
CA HIS A 229 1.22 -15.17 11.27
C HIS A 229 1.93 -13.84 11.45
N GLN A 230 3.27 -13.82 11.42
CA GLN A 230 4.04 -12.59 11.50
C GLN A 230 3.83 -11.69 10.27
N VAL A 231 3.83 -12.27 9.06
CA VAL A 231 3.54 -11.54 7.82
C VAL A 231 2.16 -10.88 7.88
N VAL A 232 1.13 -11.65 8.25
CA VAL A 232 -0.24 -11.13 8.38
C VAL A 232 -0.32 -10.04 9.44
N GLY A 233 0.31 -10.24 10.60
CA GLY A 233 0.39 -9.24 11.66
C GLY A 233 1.10 -7.96 11.22
N ALA A 234 2.24 -8.09 10.51
CA ALA A 234 3.00 -6.98 9.97
C ALA A 234 2.17 -6.12 9.01
N VAL A 235 1.51 -6.75 8.05
CA VAL A 235 0.68 -6.05 7.05
C VAL A 235 -0.49 -5.34 7.73
N ARG A 236 -1.21 -6.02 8.64
CA ARG A 236 -2.33 -5.40 9.38
C ARG A 236 -1.88 -4.25 10.26
N GLY A 237 -0.77 -4.41 10.98
CA GLY A 237 -0.21 -3.36 11.81
C GLY A 237 0.23 -2.15 11.00
N ALA A 238 0.90 -2.37 9.86
CA ALA A 238 1.31 -1.29 8.97
C ALA A 238 0.10 -0.52 8.42
N MET A 239 -0.93 -1.22 7.92
CA MET A 239 -2.15 -0.58 7.41
C MET A 239 -2.89 0.18 8.51
N ALA A 240 -3.10 -0.44 9.67
CA ALA A 240 -3.76 0.22 10.78
C ALA A 240 -3.00 1.47 11.23
N GLY A 241 -1.67 1.38 11.32
CA GLY A 241 -0.81 2.52 11.65
C GLY A 241 -0.94 3.66 10.65
N LEU A 242 -0.85 3.37 9.35
CA LEU A 242 -0.94 4.40 8.31
C LEU A 242 -2.31 5.09 8.28
N VAL A 243 -3.39 4.31 8.32
CA VAL A 243 -4.75 4.84 8.27
C VAL A 243 -5.08 5.62 9.54
N LEU A 244 -4.80 5.04 10.71
CA LEU A 244 -5.13 5.68 12.00
C LEU A 244 -4.34 6.96 12.23
N VAL A 245 -3.04 6.95 11.90
CA VAL A 245 -2.19 8.14 12.02
C VAL A 245 -2.63 9.20 11.03
N GLY A 246 -2.83 8.86 9.74
CA GLY A 246 -3.25 9.83 8.73
C GLY A 246 -4.59 10.48 9.04
N LEU A 247 -5.58 9.70 9.52
CA LEU A 247 -6.88 10.23 9.96
C LEU A 247 -6.73 11.11 11.21
N GLY A 248 -5.91 10.69 12.17
CA GLY A 248 -5.65 11.45 13.40
C GLY A 248 -4.96 12.79 13.11
N GLU A 249 -3.93 12.79 12.28
CA GLU A 249 -3.24 14.00 11.82
C GLU A 249 -4.19 14.92 11.06
N GLY A 250 -4.94 14.36 10.10
CA GLY A 250 -5.94 15.13 9.35
C GLY A 250 -6.98 15.77 10.26
N ALA A 251 -7.50 15.04 11.25
CA ALA A 251 -8.48 15.57 12.20
C ALA A 251 -7.89 16.71 13.06
N LEU A 252 -6.68 16.53 13.60
CA LEU A 252 -6.01 17.57 14.40
C LEU A 252 -5.72 18.82 13.60
N LEU A 253 -5.21 18.65 12.36
CA LEU A 253 -4.93 19.77 11.46
C LEU A 253 -6.21 20.42 10.91
N GLY A 254 -7.28 19.63 10.73
CA GLY A 254 -8.59 20.14 10.36
C GLY A 254 -9.13 21.14 11.39
N VAL A 255 -8.96 20.85 12.67
CA VAL A 255 -9.31 21.83 13.74
C VAL A 255 -8.44 23.09 13.63
N ALA A 256 -7.13 22.92 13.40
CA ALA A 256 -6.24 24.07 13.22
C ALA A 256 -6.62 24.91 11.98
N TYR A 257 -7.01 24.30 10.87
CA TYR A 257 -7.50 25.00 9.67
C TYR A 257 -8.79 25.77 9.90
N LEU A 258 -9.73 25.21 10.69
CA LEU A 258 -10.96 25.89 11.08
C LEU A 258 -10.65 27.13 11.93
N ILE A 259 -9.77 27.00 12.93
CA ILE A 259 -9.38 28.12 13.81
C ILE A 259 -8.62 29.21 13.03
N ALA A 260 -7.78 28.80 12.08
CA ALA A 260 -7.00 29.70 11.23
C ALA A 260 -7.85 30.43 10.16
N GLY A 261 -9.14 30.10 10.03
CA GLY A 261 -9.99 30.67 8.99
C GLY A 261 -9.57 30.28 7.58
N ALA A 262 -9.07 29.05 7.40
CA ALA A 262 -8.59 28.55 6.12
C ALA A 262 -9.71 28.53 5.07
N PRO A 263 -9.42 28.79 3.78
CA PRO A 263 -10.40 28.59 2.72
C PRO A 263 -10.70 27.08 2.62
N GLN A 264 -11.99 26.73 2.52
CA GLN A 264 -12.46 25.35 2.37
C GLN A 264 -11.82 24.35 3.38
N PRO A 265 -11.96 24.56 4.69
CA PRO A 265 -11.20 23.83 5.71
C PRO A 265 -11.45 22.32 5.68
N LEU A 266 -12.64 21.87 5.30
CA LEU A 266 -12.97 20.45 5.16
C LEU A 266 -12.18 19.80 4.01
N LEU A 267 -11.99 20.50 2.91
CA LEU A 267 -11.20 20.02 1.77
C LEU A 267 -9.74 19.88 2.16
N LEU A 268 -9.17 20.90 2.80
CA LEU A 268 -7.79 20.88 3.28
C LEU A 268 -7.58 19.77 4.32
N THR A 269 -8.56 19.54 5.19
CA THR A 269 -8.56 18.44 6.16
C THR A 269 -8.50 17.08 5.46
N LEU A 270 -9.38 16.86 4.48
CA LEU A 270 -9.41 15.61 3.72
C LEU A 270 -8.12 15.39 2.93
N PHE A 271 -7.64 16.44 2.27
CA PHE A 271 -6.37 16.40 1.53
C PHE A 271 -5.21 16.04 2.45
N THR A 272 -5.09 16.71 3.61
CA THR A 272 -4.04 16.44 4.59
C THR A 272 -4.17 15.03 5.16
N ALA A 273 -5.37 14.57 5.51
CA ALA A 273 -5.59 13.22 6.01
C ALA A 273 -5.13 12.15 5.03
N LEU A 274 -5.45 12.30 3.74
CA LEU A 274 -5.02 11.35 2.70
C LEU A 274 -3.51 11.45 2.43
N ALA A 275 -2.96 12.66 2.35
CA ALA A 275 -1.53 12.88 2.15
C ALA A 275 -0.70 12.31 3.31
N SER A 276 -1.19 12.45 4.55
CA SER A 276 -0.54 11.95 5.76
C SER A 276 -0.52 10.43 5.89
N MET A 277 -1.36 9.71 5.14
CA MET A 277 -1.22 8.25 5.06
C MET A 277 0.12 7.84 4.43
N ILE A 278 0.74 8.74 3.68
CA ILE A 278 2.05 8.54 3.06
C ILE A 278 3.09 9.29 3.90
N PRO A 279 4.06 8.60 4.54
CA PRO A 279 5.11 9.25 5.32
C PRO A 279 5.81 10.35 4.52
N MET A 280 6.14 11.45 5.16
CA MET A 280 6.77 12.64 4.59
C MET A 280 5.87 13.47 3.65
N VAL A 281 4.91 12.88 2.92
CA VAL A 281 4.01 13.63 2.01
C VAL A 281 3.05 14.53 2.80
N GLY A 282 2.64 14.10 3.99
CA GLY A 282 1.84 14.91 4.90
C GLY A 282 2.47 16.26 5.22
N GLY A 283 3.79 16.31 5.44
CA GLY A 283 4.53 17.55 5.67
C GLY A 283 4.44 18.55 4.50
N PHE A 284 4.57 18.06 3.27
CA PHE A 284 4.37 18.90 2.08
C PHE A 284 2.93 19.42 1.97
N ALA A 285 1.95 18.56 2.28
CA ALA A 285 0.54 18.97 2.30
C ALA A 285 0.28 20.08 3.31
N VAL A 286 0.83 19.98 4.52
CA VAL A 286 0.73 21.02 5.56
C VAL A 286 1.33 22.33 5.09
N VAL A 287 2.54 22.32 4.50
CA VAL A 287 3.19 23.52 3.97
C VAL A 287 2.35 24.16 2.87
N LEU A 288 1.80 23.36 1.95
CA LEU A 288 0.92 23.84 0.89
C LEU A 288 -0.34 24.48 1.46
N CYS A 289 -1.00 23.85 2.43
CA CYS A 289 -2.18 24.41 3.11
C CYS A 289 -1.84 25.70 3.85
N ALA A 290 -0.70 25.75 4.53
CA ALA A 290 -0.26 26.97 5.21
C ALA A 290 -0.01 28.12 4.24
N LEU A 291 0.60 27.86 3.08
CA LEU A 291 0.79 28.86 2.02
C LEU A 291 -0.56 29.40 1.49
N LEU A 292 -1.54 28.53 1.28
CA LEU A 292 -2.90 28.95 0.87
C LEU A 292 -3.55 29.85 1.93
N ILE A 293 -3.36 29.54 3.22
CA ILE A 293 -3.85 30.36 4.32
C ILE A 293 -3.13 31.73 4.35
N MET A 294 -1.82 31.77 4.08
CA MET A 294 -1.05 33.00 4.01
C MET A 294 -1.54 33.93 2.88
N ILE A 295 -1.83 33.36 1.71
CA ILE A 295 -2.28 34.12 0.52
C ILE A 295 -3.68 34.67 0.72
N LYS A 296 -4.62 33.86 1.22
CA LYS A 296 -6.04 34.22 1.34
C LYS A 296 -6.44 34.80 2.72
N GLY A 297 -5.58 34.67 3.73
CA GLY A 297 -5.86 35.03 5.12
C GLY A 297 -4.80 35.92 5.76
N SER A 298 -4.31 35.49 6.92
CA SER A 298 -3.28 36.21 7.66
C SER A 298 -1.95 35.44 7.65
N LEU A 299 -0.86 36.19 7.46
CA LEU A 299 0.51 35.65 7.55
C LEU A 299 0.76 34.91 8.86
N GLY A 300 0.27 35.49 9.99
CA GLY A 300 0.44 34.90 11.32
C GLY A 300 -0.29 33.54 11.47
N ALA A 301 -1.52 33.42 10.94
CA ALA A 301 -2.27 32.17 10.96
C ALA A 301 -1.59 31.08 10.12
N GLY A 302 -1.09 31.44 8.93
CA GLY A 302 -0.36 30.49 8.08
C GLY A 302 0.93 29.99 8.73
N ILE A 303 1.72 30.88 9.34
CA ILE A 303 2.94 30.48 10.08
C ILE A 303 2.59 29.58 11.28
N ALA A 304 1.55 29.92 12.03
CA ALA A 304 1.09 29.11 13.17
C ALA A 304 0.68 27.69 12.73
N VAL A 305 -0.10 27.59 11.65
CA VAL A 305 -0.52 26.31 11.08
C VAL A 305 0.67 25.51 10.55
N ALA A 306 1.62 26.13 9.84
CA ALA A 306 2.81 25.48 9.36
C ALA A 306 3.63 24.89 10.52
N THR A 307 3.91 25.71 11.53
CA THR A 307 4.72 25.31 12.69
C THR A 307 4.02 24.19 13.47
N PHE A 308 2.75 24.36 13.82
CA PHE A 308 1.97 23.35 14.52
C PHE A 308 1.90 22.04 13.72
N GLY A 309 1.59 22.13 12.43
CA GLY A 309 1.42 20.97 11.57
C GLY A 309 2.72 20.19 11.37
N LEU A 310 3.85 20.88 11.14
CA LEU A 310 5.15 20.20 11.03
C LEU A 310 5.58 19.53 12.32
N ILE A 311 5.28 20.10 13.50
CA ILE A 311 5.54 19.46 14.79
C ILE A 311 4.68 18.19 14.92
N ILE A 312 3.39 18.27 14.64
CA ILE A 312 2.49 17.10 14.70
C ILE A 312 2.95 15.99 13.76
N MET A 313 3.29 16.33 12.50
CA MET A 313 3.81 15.37 11.52
C MET A 313 5.11 14.72 11.97
N PHE A 314 6.04 15.53 12.52
CA PHE A 314 7.30 15.01 13.04
C PHE A 314 7.07 14.00 14.19
N LEU A 315 6.21 14.35 15.15
CA LEU A 315 5.89 13.46 16.26
C LEU A 315 5.21 12.16 15.77
N ALA A 316 4.27 12.29 14.86
CA ALA A 316 3.53 11.16 14.34
C ALA A 316 4.43 10.21 13.52
N ASP A 317 5.22 10.74 12.61
CA ASP A 317 6.10 9.92 11.76
C ASP A 317 7.21 9.23 12.54
N HIS A 318 7.79 9.90 13.55
CA HIS A 318 8.95 9.36 14.27
C HIS A 318 8.58 8.54 15.51
N PHE A 319 7.42 8.78 16.13
CA PHE A 319 7.05 8.11 17.38
C PHE A 319 5.76 7.28 17.25
N ILE A 320 4.67 7.89 16.80
CA ILE A 320 3.36 7.23 16.84
C ILE A 320 3.28 6.11 15.80
N ARG A 321 3.68 6.38 14.58
CA ARG A 321 3.62 5.41 13.47
C ARG A 321 4.45 4.15 13.74
N PRO A 322 5.73 4.23 14.13
CA PRO A 322 6.52 3.05 14.45
C PRO A 322 6.00 2.26 15.66
N VAL A 323 5.42 2.93 16.66
CA VAL A 323 4.82 2.26 17.82
C VAL A 323 3.58 1.45 17.40
N LEU A 324 2.71 2.03 16.58
CA LEU A 324 1.49 1.35 16.10
C LEU A 324 1.83 0.16 15.19
N ILE A 325 2.81 0.32 14.30
CA ILE A 325 3.25 -0.75 13.41
C ILE A 325 4.00 -1.84 14.19
N GLY A 326 4.94 -1.45 15.04
CA GLY A 326 5.80 -2.36 15.80
C GLY A 326 5.07 -3.16 16.86
N GLY A 327 4.04 -2.58 17.49
CA GLY A 327 3.21 -3.25 18.51
C GLY A 327 2.54 -4.54 18.03
N SER A 328 2.26 -4.63 16.73
CA SER A 328 1.63 -5.82 16.12
C SER A 328 2.57 -7.01 15.94
N ILE A 329 3.91 -6.81 15.95
CA ILE A 329 4.88 -7.84 15.52
C ILE A 329 5.94 -8.15 16.58
N ARG A 330 6.00 -7.42 17.69
CA ARG A 330 7.05 -7.49 18.74
C ARG A 330 8.48 -7.36 18.16
N LEU A 331 8.65 -6.53 17.12
CA LEU A 331 9.95 -6.21 16.55
C LEU A 331 10.60 -5.04 17.31
N PRO A 332 11.93 -5.03 17.46
CA PRO A 332 12.63 -3.84 17.92
C PRO A 332 12.36 -2.66 16.97
N PHE A 333 12.18 -1.47 17.53
CA PHE A 333 11.87 -0.23 16.80
C PHE A 333 12.77 0.00 15.57
N VAL A 334 14.07 -0.24 15.73
CA VAL A 334 15.07 -0.02 14.66
C VAL A 334 14.78 -0.89 13.42
N TRP A 335 14.36 -2.16 13.61
CA TRP A 335 14.01 -3.04 12.50
C TRP A 335 12.79 -2.56 11.73
N VAL A 336 11.80 -2.05 12.45
CA VAL A 336 10.60 -1.48 11.84
C VAL A 336 10.94 -0.22 11.04
N LEU A 337 11.74 0.67 11.64
CA LEU A 337 12.16 1.92 11.00
C LEU A 337 12.97 1.65 9.72
N LEU A 338 13.97 0.77 9.79
CA LEU A 338 14.77 0.38 8.62
C LEU A 338 13.89 -0.29 7.55
N GLY A 339 12.92 -1.10 7.96
CA GLY A 339 11.97 -1.71 7.04
C GLY A 339 11.12 -0.67 6.31
N ILE A 340 10.60 0.32 7.02
CA ILE A 340 9.77 1.39 6.43
C ILE A 340 10.61 2.24 5.47
N LEU A 341 11.74 2.77 5.93
CA LEU A 341 12.58 3.66 5.13
C LEU A 341 13.21 2.95 3.93
N GLY A 342 13.87 1.81 4.17
CA GLY A 342 14.48 1.02 3.10
C GLY A 342 13.46 0.44 2.12
N GLY A 343 12.28 0.06 2.63
CA GLY A 343 11.17 -0.39 1.80
C GLY A 343 10.65 0.73 0.90
N LEU A 344 10.43 1.92 1.46
CA LEU A 344 9.96 3.10 0.72
C LEU A 344 10.92 3.48 -0.41
N GLU A 345 12.22 3.49 -0.13
CA GLU A 345 13.25 3.81 -1.11
C GLU A 345 13.34 2.78 -2.24
N SER A 346 13.26 1.47 -1.90
CA SER A 346 13.46 0.40 -2.86
C SER A 346 12.21 0.09 -3.70
N TRP A 347 11.02 0.19 -3.13
CA TRP A 347 9.75 -0.29 -3.70
C TRP A 347 8.65 0.77 -3.71
N GLY A 348 8.98 2.03 -3.38
CA GLY A 348 8.01 3.11 -3.26
C GLY A 348 6.97 2.83 -2.18
N LEU A 349 5.75 3.29 -2.39
CA LEU A 349 4.64 3.14 -1.42
C LEU A 349 4.35 1.69 -1.01
N CYS A 350 4.54 0.71 -1.92
CA CYS A 350 4.40 -0.71 -1.57
C CYS A 350 5.43 -1.15 -0.54
N GLY A 351 6.61 -0.53 -0.54
CA GLY A 351 7.68 -0.82 0.40
C GLY A 351 7.34 -0.52 1.86
N LEU A 352 6.37 0.39 2.10
CA LEU A 352 5.85 0.64 3.45
C LEU A 352 5.24 -0.60 4.10
N PHE A 353 4.73 -1.52 3.31
CA PHE A 353 4.13 -2.79 3.77
C PHE A 353 5.13 -3.94 3.64
N VAL A 354 5.82 -4.02 2.51
CA VAL A 354 6.78 -5.10 2.22
C VAL A 354 8.01 -4.99 3.11
N GLY A 355 8.49 -3.77 3.38
CA GLY A 355 9.67 -3.53 4.21
C GLY A 355 9.57 -4.09 5.62
N PRO A 356 8.57 -3.70 6.44
CA PRO A 356 8.34 -4.27 7.76
C PRO A 356 8.14 -5.79 7.75
N VAL A 357 7.48 -6.34 6.72
CA VAL A 357 7.31 -7.80 6.56
C VAL A 357 8.65 -8.47 6.34
N LEU A 358 9.49 -7.96 5.45
CA LEU A 358 10.82 -8.51 5.18
C LEU A 358 11.70 -8.43 6.43
N MET A 359 11.65 -7.31 7.16
CA MET A 359 12.41 -7.16 8.40
C MET A 359 11.91 -8.10 9.52
N ALA A 360 10.61 -8.36 9.59
CA ALA A 360 10.05 -9.34 10.51
C ALA A 360 10.56 -10.75 10.21
N LEU A 361 10.57 -11.14 8.94
CA LEU A 361 11.11 -12.43 8.50
C LEU A 361 12.63 -12.53 8.73
N ALA A 362 13.39 -11.48 8.39
CA ALA A 362 14.83 -11.43 8.62
C ALA A 362 15.17 -11.55 10.11
N HIS A 363 14.46 -10.82 10.98
CA HIS A 363 14.63 -10.91 12.42
C HIS A 363 14.32 -12.32 12.96
N GLN A 364 13.30 -12.98 12.43
CA GLN A 364 12.97 -14.35 12.80
C GLN A 364 14.07 -15.34 12.39
N ILE A 365 14.59 -15.22 11.17
CA ILE A 365 15.71 -16.04 10.68
C ILE A 365 16.94 -15.83 11.57
N TRP A 366 17.25 -14.57 11.90
CA TRP A 366 18.35 -14.22 12.81
C TRP A 366 18.20 -14.89 14.18
N ARG A 367 17.04 -14.81 14.80
CA ARG A 367 16.75 -15.46 16.11
C ARG A 367 16.91 -16.98 16.06
N LEU A 368 16.47 -17.59 14.96
CA LEU A 368 16.62 -19.03 14.77
C LEU A 368 18.08 -19.46 14.60
N GLY A 369 18.88 -18.64 13.93
CA GLY A 369 20.32 -18.86 13.78
C GLY A 369 21.08 -18.66 15.09
N SER A 370 20.82 -17.58 15.81
CA SER A 370 21.48 -17.26 17.08
C SER A 370 21.09 -18.21 18.22
N GLY A 371 19.84 -18.67 18.28
CA GLY A 371 19.40 -19.65 19.28
C GLY A 371 20.05 -21.03 19.11
N ARG A 372 20.37 -21.43 17.88
CA ARG A 372 21.15 -22.67 17.63
C ARG A 372 22.61 -22.54 18.09
N ALA A 373 23.22 -21.38 17.92
CA ALA A 373 24.60 -21.12 18.39
C ALA A 373 24.68 -21.18 19.92
N ALA A 374 23.70 -20.62 20.62
CA ALA A 374 23.64 -20.70 22.09
C ALA A 374 23.45 -22.12 22.61
N GLY A 375 22.55 -22.90 22.02
CA GLY A 375 22.33 -24.30 22.42
C GLY A 375 23.53 -25.23 22.15
N VAL A 376 24.30 -24.96 21.08
CA VAL A 376 25.54 -25.69 20.79
C VAL A 376 26.65 -25.35 21.80
N MET A 377 26.76 -24.07 22.20
CA MET A 377 27.71 -23.64 23.22
C MET A 377 27.41 -24.26 24.60
N GLU A 378 26.14 -24.29 24.98
CA GLU A 378 25.73 -24.89 26.26
C GLU A 378 26.01 -26.37 26.33
N LEU A 379 25.76 -27.14 25.26
CA LEU A 379 26.10 -28.54 25.13
C LEU A 379 27.63 -28.79 25.13
N THR A 380 28.40 -27.84 24.62
CA THR A 380 29.87 -27.94 24.60
C THR A 380 30.49 -27.64 25.97
N GLN A 381 29.85 -26.79 26.79
CA GLN A 381 30.30 -26.55 28.17
C GLN A 381 29.98 -27.68 29.12
N ILE A 382 28.85 -28.39 28.93
CA ILE A 382 28.46 -29.57 29.75
C ILE A 382 29.36 -30.76 29.44
N ARG A 383 30.07 -30.81 28.32
CA ARG A 383 30.91 -31.92 27.88
C ARG A 383 32.40 -31.76 28.20
N LYS A 384 32.81 -30.74 28.99
CA LYS A 384 34.18 -30.69 29.53
C LYS A 384 34.21 -31.42 30.86
N PRO A 385 35.01 -32.50 30.96
CA PRO A 385 35.18 -33.28 32.19
C PRO A 385 35.84 -32.50 33.29
#